data_420e753df4be10377ce96187621e3d33
#
_entry.id   420e753df4be10377ce96187621e3d33
#
_cell.length_a   1.000
_cell.length_b   1.000
_cell.length_c   1.000
_cell.angle_alpha   90.00
_cell.angle_beta   90.00
_cell.angle_gamma   90.00
#
_symmetry.space_group_name_H-M   'P 1'
#
loop_
_entity.id
_entity.type
_entity.pdbx_description
1 polymer ?
#
loop_
_entity_poly.entity_id
_entity_poly.type
_entity_poly.pdbx_seq_one_letter_code
_entity_poly.pdbx_strand_id
1 'polypeptide(L)'
;MTSDHADALGLTAILEGLEQAVGLGEQLGMHAELVRARDVLAQISHRRRLAPETTVAALLGATGSGKSSLTNALTGAEVTRTARIRPTTTRPIAVVPDTAAGATELLDWLAIDQRVRVDGSWAPGETTVLVDLPDIDSDEPAHRVIAQRMAGKVDVLVWVLDPEKYADGVVHRDFLIPMAAHAEVMVVALNQVDRLDADSRDAVVTDLRRILDREGLGSASVVPVSARTGEGIETLARTVAQVASDRLASARNLAAHAQRAARELADRTGLMSLALPTVGERPPEGGRTRQDRQDQQSLTALRRAAASVAGVDLVARAVEESDRHRAHTRVGWFWLRWIEHLRRDPLRALHLGIGHPSSPASEGADDPDSGQRRGVPDLGSLPPAGPAATGNLRNTAHVYALTACSGLPGDLAAQAVLRSDERAENLAAPLELAVSTVDYRAWKRPAWWAVANLLQWVTALTALIGGLWLVAIHILEDYLLLISIDVPRWGKVPWPTILLLGGLLIGLVLAGLGLFLARVQAGHHGKQISHRLRRATDEVVDTELVEPLRTETCRWAQLAQILNRITSTDIS
;
A
#
# COMPACT_ATOMS: atom_id res chain seq x y z
N MET A 1 22.13 -24.29 20.31
CA MET A 1 21.72 -23.59 19.06
C MET A 1 23.03 -23.33 18.32
N THR A 2 23.28 -24.14 17.34
CA THR A 2 24.54 -24.18 16.60
C THR A 2 24.63 -23.04 15.60
N SER A 3 25.84 -22.60 15.29
CA SER A 3 26.21 -21.56 14.30
C SER A 3 25.43 -21.75 12.97
N ASP A 4 25.29 -22.98 12.51
CA ASP A 4 24.61 -23.33 11.25
C ASP A 4 23.15 -22.88 11.17
N HIS A 5 22.41 -22.85 12.30
CA HIS A 5 21.01 -22.41 12.29
C HIS A 5 20.87 -20.87 12.16
N ALA A 6 21.87 -20.14 12.67
CA ALA A 6 21.92 -18.67 12.51
C ALA A 6 22.30 -18.30 11.07
N ASP A 7 23.17 -19.09 10.43
CA ASP A 7 23.64 -18.87 9.05
C ASP A 7 22.51 -19.18 8.04
N ALA A 8 21.69 -20.21 8.29
CA ALA A 8 20.52 -20.54 7.46
C ALA A 8 19.50 -19.41 7.38
N LEU A 9 19.19 -18.84 8.54
CA LEU A 9 18.29 -17.69 8.64
C LEU A 9 18.90 -16.46 7.95
N GLY A 10 20.22 -16.30 8.00
CA GLY A 10 20.94 -15.24 7.34
C GLY A 10 20.87 -15.30 5.81
N LEU A 11 21.10 -16.49 5.24
CA LEU A 11 21.10 -16.71 3.79
C LEU A 11 19.73 -16.48 3.17
N THR A 12 18.67 -17.02 3.80
CA THR A 12 17.27 -16.80 3.37
C THR A 12 16.92 -15.32 3.43
N ALA A 13 17.26 -14.64 4.52
CA ALA A 13 16.95 -13.23 4.72
C ALA A 13 17.64 -12.32 3.68
N ILE A 14 18.86 -12.67 3.24
CA ILE A 14 19.57 -11.93 2.18
C ILE A 14 18.84 -12.05 0.85
N LEU A 15 18.43 -13.26 0.48
CA LEU A 15 17.78 -13.53 -0.81
C LEU A 15 16.37 -12.92 -0.89
N GLU A 16 15.57 -13.10 0.16
CA GLU A 16 14.24 -12.49 0.27
C GLU A 16 14.33 -10.96 0.34
N GLY A 17 15.31 -10.46 1.07
CA GLY A 17 15.56 -9.02 1.16
C GLY A 17 15.92 -8.42 -0.19
N LEU A 18 16.76 -9.07 -1.00
CA LEU A 18 17.10 -8.58 -2.33
C LEU A 18 15.88 -8.58 -3.27
N GLU A 19 15.01 -9.61 -3.18
CA GLU A 19 13.76 -9.66 -3.96
C GLU A 19 12.82 -8.52 -3.58
N GLN A 20 12.64 -8.26 -2.28
CA GLN A 20 11.86 -7.12 -1.78
C GLN A 20 12.47 -5.79 -2.22
N ALA A 21 13.79 -5.65 -2.16
CA ALA A 21 14.49 -4.43 -2.60
C ALA A 21 14.28 -4.17 -4.09
N VAL A 22 14.33 -5.19 -4.94
CA VAL A 22 14.06 -5.08 -6.38
C VAL A 22 12.60 -4.68 -6.62
N GLY A 23 11.63 -5.31 -5.96
CA GLY A 23 10.21 -4.97 -6.10
C GLY A 23 9.88 -3.53 -5.68
N LEU A 24 10.49 -3.05 -4.59
CA LEU A 24 10.36 -1.65 -4.17
C LEU A 24 11.05 -0.68 -5.12
N GLY A 25 12.24 -1.03 -5.60
CA GLY A 25 12.99 -0.21 -6.55
C GLY A 25 12.25 -0.04 -7.88
N GLU A 26 11.53 -1.08 -8.35
CA GLU A 26 10.66 -1.00 -9.53
C GLU A 26 9.51 -0.02 -9.34
N GLN A 27 8.88 -0.05 -8.18
CA GLN A 27 7.81 0.92 -7.83
C GLN A 27 8.33 2.36 -7.73
N LEU A 28 9.62 2.53 -7.44
CA LEU A 28 10.32 3.81 -7.39
C LEU A 28 10.91 4.24 -8.74
N GLY A 29 10.77 3.41 -9.80
CA GLY A 29 11.23 3.72 -11.16
C GLY A 29 12.73 3.51 -11.38
N MET A 30 13.42 2.77 -10.52
CA MET A 30 14.88 2.53 -10.57
C MET A 30 15.28 1.44 -11.55
N HIS A 31 14.84 1.51 -12.81
CA HIS A 31 15.05 0.41 -13.75
C HIS A 31 16.53 0.16 -14.11
N ALA A 32 17.32 1.22 -14.22
CA ALA A 32 18.73 1.12 -14.60
C ALA A 32 19.63 0.60 -13.46
N GLU A 33 19.32 1.00 -12.23
CA GLU A 33 20.08 0.65 -11.04
C GLU A 33 19.84 -0.81 -10.61
N LEU A 34 18.68 -1.38 -10.96
CA LEU A 34 18.25 -2.72 -10.57
C LEU A 34 18.76 -3.84 -11.49
N VAL A 35 19.37 -3.54 -12.63
CA VAL A 35 19.78 -4.54 -13.63
C VAL A 35 20.58 -5.66 -12.99
N ARG A 36 21.63 -5.32 -12.23
CA ARG A 36 22.50 -6.31 -11.60
C ARG A 36 21.82 -7.12 -10.50
N ALA A 37 20.95 -6.49 -9.71
CA ALA A 37 20.18 -7.20 -8.68
C ALA A 37 19.21 -8.19 -9.31
N ARG A 38 18.57 -7.84 -10.43
CA ARG A 38 17.70 -8.74 -11.21
C ARG A 38 18.48 -9.90 -11.79
N ASP A 39 19.66 -9.66 -12.37
CA ASP A 39 20.50 -10.72 -12.93
C ASP A 39 20.88 -11.74 -11.85
N VAL A 40 21.24 -11.29 -10.67
CA VAL A 40 21.53 -12.18 -9.52
C VAL A 40 20.28 -12.96 -9.12
N LEU A 41 19.12 -12.32 -9.00
CA LEU A 41 17.86 -12.99 -8.66
C LEU A 41 17.44 -14.01 -9.72
N ALA A 42 17.65 -13.74 -11.01
CA ALA A 42 17.35 -14.67 -12.08
C ALA A 42 18.20 -15.94 -12.02
N GLN A 43 19.43 -15.85 -11.50
CA GLN A 43 20.31 -17.02 -11.29
C GLN A 43 19.89 -17.87 -10.10
N ILE A 44 19.09 -17.31 -9.16
CA ILE A 44 18.64 -18.01 -7.96
C ILE A 44 17.38 -18.81 -8.28
N SER A 45 17.49 -20.14 -8.34
CA SER A 45 16.32 -21.00 -8.54
C SER A 45 15.31 -20.84 -7.39
N HIS A 46 14.03 -20.99 -7.71
CA HIS A 46 12.96 -20.95 -6.70
C HIS A 46 13.20 -21.95 -5.56
N ARG A 47 13.77 -23.13 -5.87
CA ARG A 47 14.16 -24.16 -4.91
C ARG A 47 15.10 -23.63 -3.82
N ARG A 48 16.12 -22.84 -4.19
CA ARG A 48 17.13 -22.32 -3.25
C ARG A 48 16.59 -21.23 -2.33
N ARG A 49 15.53 -20.55 -2.76
CA ARG A 49 14.85 -19.53 -1.94
C ARG A 49 14.06 -20.11 -0.78
N LEU A 50 13.51 -21.33 -0.94
CA LEU A 50 12.67 -21.96 0.09
C LEU A 50 13.46 -22.43 1.31
N ALA A 51 14.61 -23.08 1.10
CA ALA A 51 15.48 -23.56 2.19
C ALA A 51 16.91 -23.70 1.67
N PRO A 52 17.69 -22.60 1.64
CA PRO A 52 19.00 -22.57 0.97
C PRO A 52 20.03 -23.52 1.59
N GLU A 53 19.95 -23.81 2.88
CA GLU A 53 20.90 -24.69 3.58
C GLU A 53 20.41 -26.13 3.77
N THR A 54 19.15 -26.40 3.47
CA THR A 54 18.62 -27.77 3.54
C THR A 54 18.79 -28.44 2.19
N THR A 55 19.64 -29.46 2.10
CA THR A 55 19.83 -30.27 0.90
C THR A 55 18.81 -31.37 0.83
N VAL A 56 18.34 -31.70 -0.37
CA VAL A 56 17.46 -32.86 -0.61
C VAL A 56 18.17 -33.86 -1.50
N ALA A 57 18.42 -35.05 -0.97
CA ALA A 57 18.90 -36.21 -1.73
C ALA A 57 17.73 -37.17 -2.01
N ALA A 58 17.51 -37.52 -3.27
CA ALA A 58 16.45 -38.45 -3.67
C ALA A 58 17.02 -39.76 -4.19
N LEU A 59 16.49 -40.87 -3.68
CA LEU A 59 16.80 -42.22 -4.17
C LEU A 59 15.87 -42.56 -5.32
N LEU A 60 16.46 -42.91 -6.46
CA LEU A 60 15.79 -43.40 -7.66
C LEU A 60 16.32 -44.80 -8.02
N GLY A 61 15.53 -45.58 -8.71
CA GLY A 61 15.96 -46.89 -9.20
C GLY A 61 14.78 -47.82 -9.48
N ALA A 62 15.09 -48.92 -10.15
CA ALA A 62 14.11 -49.93 -10.53
C ALA A 62 13.56 -50.70 -9.33
N THR A 63 12.46 -51.42 -9.58
CA THR A 63 11.86 -52.32 -8.60
C THR A 63 12.85 -53.42 -8.22
N GLY A 64 13.07 -53.58 -6.91
CA GLY A 64 13.99 -54.58 -6.37
C GLY A 64 15.46 -54.17 -6.32
N SER A 65 15.84 -52.96 -6.76
CA SER A 65 17.21 -52.44 -6.58
C SER A 65 17.59 -52.19 -5.11
N GLY A 66 16.59 -52.19 -4.21
CA GLY A 66 16.81 -52.09 -2.77
C GLY A 66 16.82 -50.64 -2.22
N LYS A 67 16.15 -49.68 -2.87
CA LYS A 67 16.03 -48.26 -2.41
C LYS A 67 15.60 -48.14 -0.96
N SER A 68 14.46 -48.75 -0.61
CA SER A 68 13.92 -48.69 0.74
C SER A 68 14.81 -49.35 1.80
N SER A 69 15.49 -50.44 1.42
CA SER A 69 16.51 -51.06 2.28
C SER A 69 17.71 -50.13 2.47
N LEU A 70 18.13 -49.46 1.40
CA LEU A 70 19.23 -48.50 1.43
C LEU A 70 18.86 -47.24 2.25
N THR A 71 17.61 -46.78 2.15
CA THR A 71 17.08 -45.70 3.00
C THR A 71 17.21 -46.07 4.48
N ASN A 72 16.74 -47.26 4.86
CA ASN A 72 16.84 -47.71 6.25
C ASN A 72 18.30 -47.92 6.70
N ALA A 73 19.17 -48.42 5.83
CA ALA A 73 20.58 -48.57 6.14
C ALA A 73 21.32 -47.24 6.31
N LEU A 74 21.03 -46.23 5.48
CA LEU A 74 21.60 -44.88 5.59
C LEU A 74 21.13 -44.15 6.84
N THR A 75 19.85 -44.27 7.15
CA THR A 75 19.25 -43.54 8.28
C THR A 75 19.38 -44.23 9.63
N GLY A 76 19.75 -45.52 9.62
CA GLY A 76 19.82 -46.34 10.83
C GLY A 76 18.46 -46.64 11.47
N ALA A 77 17.36 -46.31 10.79
CA ALA A 77 15.99 -46.44 11.29
C ALA A 77 15.10 -47.22 10.30
N GLU A 78 14.12 -47.99 10.80
CA GLU A 78 13.10 -48.62 9.95
C GLU A 78 12.05 -47.62 9.50
N VAL A 79 12.42 -46.72 8.58
CA VAL A 79 11.58 -45.65 8.06
C VAL A 79 10.61 -46.15 7.00
N THR A 80 11.06 -47.09 6.16
CA THR A 80 10.30 -47.65 5.05
C THR A 80 10.09 -49.15 5.25
N ARG A 81 8.87 -49.64 4.97
CA ARG A 81 8.60 -51.07 5.06
C ARG A 81 9.28 -51.81 3.91
N THR A 82 10.20 -52.69 4.26
CA THR A 82 10.80 -53.61 3.30
C THR A 82 9.95 -54.88 3.26
N ALA A 83 9.25 -55.13 2.15
CA ALA A 83 8.43 -56.32 1.99
C ALA A 83 8.87 -57.15 0.77
N ARG A 84 8.77 -58.49 0.86
CA ARG A 84 9.00 -59.40 -0.28
C ARG A 84 7.92 -59.33 -1.36
N ILE A 85 6.76 -58.66 -1.08
CA ILE A 85 5.61 -58.53 -1.99
C ILE A 85 5.61 -57.13 -2.56
N ARG A 86 5.61 -56.96 -3.88
CA ARG A 86 5.69 -55.72 -4.65
C ARG A 86 4.32 -55.14 -4.97
N PRO A 87 4.14 -53.76 -5.12
CA PRO A 87 5.11 -52.70 -4.88
C PRO A 87 5.13 -52.25 -3.40
N THR A 88 6.31 -51.86 -2.89
CA THR A 88 6.51 -51.51 -1.47
C THR A 88 6.30 -50.02 -1.18
N THR A 89 6.66 -49.15 -2.12
CA THR A 89 6.57 -47.68 -1.96
C THR A 89 5.72 -47.09 -3.09
N THR A 90 4.50 -46.65 -2.77
CA THR A 90 3.56 -46.07 -3.76
C THR A 90 3.58 -44.53 -3.76
N ARG A 91 4.12 -43.90 -2.74
CA ARG A 91 4.25 -42.47 -2.59
C ARG A 91 5.64 -42.12 -2.06
N PRO A 92 6.19 -40.92 -2.44
CA PRO A 92 7.46 -40.46 -1.89
C PRO A 92 7.44 -40.38 -0.36
N ILE A 93 8.50 -40.83 0.29
CA ILE A 93 8.69 -40.74 1.74
C ILE A 93 9.94 -39.89 2.01
N ALA A 94 9.80 -38.80 2.76
CA ALA A 94 10.93 -38.00 3.18
C ALA A 94 11.38 -38.38 4.59
N VAL A 95 12.66 -38.59 4.76
CA VAL A 95 13.33 -38.75 6.05
C VAL A 95 13.98 -37.42 6.38
N VAL A 96 13.49 -36.80 7.45
CA VAL A 96 13.85 -35.43 7.83
C VAL A 96 14.66 -35.47 9.13
N PRO A 97 15.94 -35.09 9.09
CA PRO A 97 16.71 -34.87 10.33
C PRO A 97 16.03 -33.79 11.19
N ASP A 98 16.07 -33.92 12.51
CA ASP A 98 15.53 -32.97 13.44
C ASP A 98 16.22 -31.57 13.36
N THR A 99 17.44 -31.52 12.81
CA THR A 99 18.23 -30.33 12.55
C THR A 99 17.80 -29.58 11.28
N ALA A 100 16.93 -30.15 10.41
CA ALA A 100 16.59 -29.59 9.10
C ALA A 100 15.62 -28.39 9.21
N ALA A 101 16.18 -27.18 9.24
CA ALA A 101 15.41 -25.93 9.21
C ALA A 101 14.76 -25.70 7.82
N GLY A 102 13.49 -25.23 7.80
CA GLY A 102 12.77 -24.96 6.55
C GLY A 102 12.37 -26.19 5.72
N ALA A 103 12.67 -27.41 6.19
CA ALA A 103 12.35 -28.63 5.48
C ALA A 103 10.84 -28.80 5.22
N THR A 104 9.99 -28.28 6.10
CA THR A 104 8.52 -28.40 5.96
C THR A 104 8.02 -27.71 4.70
N GLU A 105 8.35 -26.43 4.50
CA GLU A 105 7.94 -25.62 3.34
C GLU A 105 8.54 -26.17 2.04
N LEU A 106 9.79 -26.63 2.11
CA LEU A 106 10.45 -27.27 0.98
C LEU A 106 9.77 -28.57 0.54
N LEU A 107 9.36 -29.41 1.50
CA LEU A 107 8.67 -30.67 1.22
C LEU A 107 7.23 -30.43 0.75
N ASP A 108 6.57 -29.36 1.21
CA ASP A 108 5.28 -28.90 0.69
C ASP A 108 5.40 -28.51 -0.79
N TRP A 109 6.43 -27.72 -1.13
CA TRP A 109 6.71 -27.35 -2.53
C TRP A 109 7.04 -28.56 -3.42
N LEU A 110 7.74 -29.58 -2.87
CA LEU A 110 8.01 -30.86 -3.54
C LEU A 110 6.77 -31.74 -3.63
N ALA A 111 5.68 -31.44 -2.92
CA ALA A 111 4.47 -32.22 -2.77
C ALA A 111 4.74 -33.61 -2.15
N ILE A 112 5.53 -33.62 -1.07
CA ILE A 112 5.84 -34.84 -0.29
C ILE A 112 5.11 -34.78 1.04
N ASP A 113 4.03 -35.56 1.17
CA ASP A 113 3.17 -35.59 2.34
C ASP A 113 3.69 -36.54 3.44
N GLN A 114 4.33 -37.67 3.04
CA GLN A 114 4.84 -38.66 3.98
C GLN A 114 6.21 -38.24 4.48
N ARG A 115 6.30 -37.91 5.78
CA ARG A 115 7.51 -37.38 6.42
C ARG A 115 7.78 -38.18 7.70
N VAL A 116 9.00 -38.65 7.85
CA VAL A 116 9.48 -39.35 9.05
C VAL A 116 10.64 -38.55 9.62
N ARG A 117 10.54 -38.12 10.87
CA ARG A 117 11.64 -37.45 11.56
C ARG A 117 12.58 -38.49 12.16
N VAL A 118 13.87 -38.22 12.06
CA VAL A 118 14.93 -39.03 12.64
C VAL A 118 15.85 -38.17 13.48
N ASP A 119 16.35 -38.74 14.58
CA ASP A 119 17.30 -38.06 15.46
C ASP A 119 18.67 -38.00 14.79
N GLY A 120 19.28 -36.82 14.73
CA GLY A 120 20.58 -36.59 14.13
C GLY A 120 20.58 -36.58 12.60
N SER A 121 21.80 -36.44 12.02
CA SER A 121 22.01 -36.45 10.58
C SER A 121 22.54 -37.76 10.11
N TRP A 122 21.99 -38.32 9.03
CA TRP A 122 22.47 -39.52 8.38
C TRP A 122 23.69 -39.25 7.46
N ALA A 123 23.87 -37.98 7.02
CA ALA A 123 24.98 -37.56 6.19
C ALA A 123 25.94 -36.68 7.05
N PRO A 124 27.24 -37.00 7.08
CA PRO A 124 28.20 -36.28 7.93
C PRO A 124 28.30 -34.81 7.56
N GLY A 125 28.14 -33.93 8.55
CA GLY A 125 28.37 -32.47 8.42
C GLY A 125 27.28 -31.69 7.67
N GLU A 126 26.20 -32.32 7.20
CA GLU A 126 25.19 -31.70 6.36
C GLU A 126 23.75 -31.93 6.85
N THR A 127 22.91 -30.92 6.69
CA THR A 127 21.46 -31.04 6.92
C THR A 127 20.79 -31.56 5.65
N THR A 128 20.81 -32.86 5.44
CA THR A 128 20.30 -33.49 4.21
C THR A 128 19.04 -34.29 4.47
N VAL A 129 17.94 -33.88 3.82
CA VAL A 129 16.68 -34.63 3.76
C VAL A 129 16.82 -35.74 2.73
N LEU A 130 16.53 -36.99 3.13
CA LEU A 130 16.54 -38.13 2.23
C LEU A 130 15.12 -38.46 1.75
N VAL A 131 14.93 -38.58 0.45
CA VAL A 131 13.62 -38.91 -0.14
C VAL A 131 13.69 -40.27 -0.83
N ASP A 132 12.91 -41.21 -0.36
CA ASP A 132 12.70 -42.52 -1.04
C ASP A 132 11.55 -42.34 -2.05
N LEU A 133 11.87 -42.45 -3.34
CA LEU A 133 10.93 -42.33 -4.44
C LEU A 133 10.33 -43.66 -4.86
N PRO A 134 9.09 -43.68 -5.40
CA PRO A 134 8.51 -44.89 -6.00
C PRO A 134 9.37 -45.48 -7.11
N ASP A 135 9.18 -46.74 -7.39
CA ASP A 135 9.89 -47.50 -8.43
C ASP A 135 9.64 -46.87 -9.81
N ILE A 136 10.72 -46.63 -10.57
CA ILE A 136 10.64 -45.99 -11.90
C ILE A 136 10.14 -46.95 -13.01
N ASP A 137 10.36 -48.25 -12.86
CA ASP A 137 9.95 -49.32 -13.77
C ASP A 137 8.59 -49.94 -13.42
N SER A 138 7.81 -49.26 -12.55
CA SER A 138 6.46 -49.68 -12.20
C SER A 138 5.52 -49.53 -13.40
N ASP A 139 4.56 -50.44 -13.51
CA ASP A 139 3.47 -50.38 -14.50
C ASP A 139 2.57 -49.17 -14.34
N GLU A 140 2.73 -48.38 -13.27
CA GLU A 140 1.96 -47.20 -12.97
C GLU A 140 2.64 -45.95 -13.57
N PRO A 141 2.06 -45.30 -14.63
CA PRO A 141 2.66 -44.15 -15.29
C PRO A 141 2.90 -42.95 -14.34
N ALA A 142 2.12 -42.88 -13.26
CA ALA A 142 2.25 -41.80 -12.25
C ALA A 142 3.62 -41.83 -11.55
N HIS A 143 4.21 -42.99 -11.30
CA HIS A 143 5.51 -43.13 -10.63
C HIS A 143 6.65 -42.57 -11.49
N ARG A 144 6.61 -42.78 -12.81
CA ARG A 144 7.58 -42.20 -13.76
C ARG A 144 7.51 -40.68 -13.76
N VAL A 145 6.30 -40.12 -13.77
CA VAL A 145 6.10 -38.66 -13.73
C VAL A 145 6.64 -38.08 -12.42
N ILE A 146 6.43 -38.76 -11.29
CA ILE A 146 6.96 -38.30 -9.99
C ILE A 146 8.49 -38.29 -10.02
N ALA A 147 9.12 -39.40 -10.49
CA ALA A 147 10.58 -39.49 -10.56
C ALA A 147 11.20 -38.40 -11.46
N GLN A 148 10.64 -38.21 -12.66
CA GLN A 148 11.11 -37.16 -13.59
C GLN A 148 10.93 -35.75 -13.02
N ARG A 149 9.78 -35.47 -12.37
CA ARG A 149 9.52 -34.17 -11.74
C ARG A 149 10.50 -33.87 -10.60
N MET A 150 10.84 -34.90 -9.81
CA MET A 150 11.76 -34.78 -8.68
C MET A 150 13.20 -34.59 -9.14
N ALA A 151 13.64 -35.26 -10.20
CA ALA A 151 15.01 -35.16 -10.70
C ALA A 151 15.47 -33.71 -10.98
N GLY A 152 14.57 -32.84 -11.48
CA GLY A 152 14.87 -31.44 -11.72
C GLY A 152 14.74 -30.51 -10.50
N LYS A 153 14.30 -31.04 -9.33
CA LYS A 153 13.97 -30.24 -8.16
C LYS A 153 14.81 -30.56 -6.92
N VAL A 154 15.45 -31.72 -6.86
CA VAL A 154 16.30 -32.14 -5.77
C VAL A 154 17.76 -31.73 -6.00
N ASP A 155 18.56 -31.70 -4.95
CA ASP A 155 19.95 -31.26 -5.02
C ASP A 155 20.93 -32.41 -5.35
N VAL A 156 20.66 -33.61 -4.86
CA VAL A 156 21.46 -34.79 -5.12
C VAL A 156 20.54 -35.91 -5.59
N LEU A 157 20.92 -36.55 -6.70
CA LEU A 157 20.23 -37.71 -7.26
C LEU A 157 21.05 -38.98 -6.94
N VAL A 158 20.48 -39.89 -6.15
CA VAL A 158 21.11 -41.16 -5.83
C VAL A 158 20.42 -42.26 -6.65
N TRP A 159 21.07 -42.70 -7.72
CA TRP A 159 20.59 -43.82 -8.54
C TRP A 159 20.98 -45.14 -7.92
N VAL A 160 20.01 -45.96 -7.56
CA VAL A 160 20.21 -47.26 -6.95
C VAL A 160 20.05 -48.33 -8.02
N LEU A 161 21.16 -48.97 -8.37
CA LEU A 161 21.24 -50.06 -9.33
C LEU A 161 21.57 -51.37 -8.59
N ASP A 162 21.22 -52.49 -9.15
CA ASP A 162 21.62 -53.82 -8.68
C ASP A 162 22.49 -54.55 -9.73
N PRO A 163 23.32 -55.51 -9.32
CA PRO A 163 24.25 -56.19 -10.23
C PRO A 163 23.61 -57.00 -11.34
N GLU A 164 22.32 -57.32 -11.25
CA GLU A 164 21.62 -58.06 -12.28
C GLU A 164 21.06 -57.14 -13.37
N LYS A 165 20.78 -55.87 -13.00
CA LYS A 165 20.12 -54.90 -13.89
C LYS A 165 20.91 -53.60 -14.13
N TYR A 166 22.19 -53.51 -13.67
CA TYR A 166 22.98 -52.28 -13.83
C TYR A 166 23.16 -51.83 -15.29
N ALA A 167 23.10 -52.78 -16.24
CA ALA A 167 23.22 -52.51 -17.67
C ALA A 167 21.87 -52.63 -18.42
N ASP A 168 20.73 -52.50 -17.71
CA ASP A 168 19.42 -52.58 -18.34
C ASP A 168 19.20 -51.37 -19.27
N GLY A 169 19.08 -51.67 -20.57
CA GLY A 169 18.95 -50.64 -21.60
C GLY A 169 17.69 -49.76 -21.47
N VAL A 170 16.64 -50.21 -20.78
CA VAL A 170 15.44 -49.38 -20.50
C VAL A 170 15.76 -48.35 -19.44
N VAL A 171 16.42 -48.77 -18.34
CA VAL A 171 16.83 -47.82 -17.27
C VAL A 171 17.78 -46.76 -17.81
N HIS A 172 18.73 -47.16 -18.64
CA HIS A 172 19.70 -46.22 -19.21
C HIS A 172 19.06 -45.24 -20.22
N ARG A 173 18.36 -45.76 -21.24
CA ARG A 173 17.81 -44.94 -22.33
C ARG A 173 16.66 -44.07 -21.89
N ASP A 174 15.77 -44.59 -21.03
CA ASP A 174 14.54 -43.87 -20.68
C ASP A 174 14.69 -42.95 -19.46
N PHE A 175 15.76 -43.14 -18.65
CA PHE A 175 15.96 -42.39 -17.42
C PHE A 175 17.36 -41.80 -17.27
N LEU A 176 18.44 -42.57 -17.35
CA LEU A 176 19.78 -42.07 -17.06
C LEU A 176 20.28 -41.09 -18.13
N ILE A 177 20.17 -41.45 -19.41
CA ILE A 177 20.62 -40.58 -20.53
C ILE A 177 19.88 -39.22 -20.55
N PRO A 178 18.53 -39.16 -20.39
CA PRO A 178 17.83 -37.87 -20.29
C PRO A 178 18.28 -36.99 -19.12
N MET A 179 18.90 -37.56 -18.09
CA MET A 179 19.40 -36.87 -16.92
C MET A 179 20.89 -36.51 -16.99
N ALA A 180 21.56 -36.72 -18.13
CA ALA A 180 22.99 -36.41 -18.29
C ALA A 180 23.36 -34.97 -17.95
N ALA A 181 22.46 -34.02 -18.14
CA ALA A 181 22.62 -32.62 -17.70
C ALA A 181 22.77 -32.46 -16.18
N HIS A 182 22.42 -33.49 -15.39
CA HIS A 182 22.51 -33.48 -13.92
C HIS A 182 23.62 -34.41 -13.40
N ALA A 183 24.52 -34.88 -14.26
CA ALA A 183 25.55 -35.86 -13.92
C ALA A 183 26.46 -35.39 -12.75
N GLU A 184 26.78 -34.11 -12.64
CA GLU A 184 27.57 -33.52 -11.57
C GLU A 184 26.94 -33.64 -10.16
N VAL A 185 25.62 -33.79 -10.09
CA VAL A 185 24.87 -33.96 -8.84
C VAL A 185 24.31 -35.38 -8.68
N MET A 186 24.78 -36.30 -9.51
CA MET A 186 24.34 -37.68 -9.51
C MET A 186 25.36 -38.55 -8.81
N VAL A 187 24.87 -39.41 -7.91
CA VAL A 187 25.62 -40.48 -7.28
C VAL A 187 24.95 -41.80 -7.67
N VAL A 188 25.71 -42.75 -8.23
CA VAL A 188 25.23 -44.08 -8.60
C VAL A 188 25.62 -45.05 -7.51
N ALA A 189 24.65 -45.56 -6.76
CA ALA A 189 24.83 -46.59 -5.74
C ALA A 189 24.58 -47.97 -6.37
N LEU A 190 25.65 -48.73 -6.60
CA LEU A 190 25.54 -50.13 -7.00
C LEU A 190 25.28 -50.96 -5.74
N ASN A 191 24.03 -51.25 -5.47
CA ASN A 191 23.58 -51.96 -4.28
C ASN A 191 23.64 -53.48 -4.45
N GLN A 192 23.50 -54.25 -3.38
CA GLN A 192 23.54 -55.72 -3.34
C GLN A 192 24.89 -56.31 -3.77
N VAL A 193 26.01 -55.56 -3.57
CA VAL A 193 27.35 -56.07 -3.93
C VAL A 193 27.77 -57.29 -3.10
N ASP A 194 27.11 -57.56 -1.99
CA ASP A 194 27.26 -58.81 -1.20
C ASP A 194 26.90 -60.10 -1.95
N ARG A 195 26.25 -59.94 -3.12
CA ARG A 195 25.92 -61.07 -4.02
C ARG A 195 27.05 -61.39 -4.99
N LEU A 196 28.09 -60.59 -5.05
CA LEU A 196 29.27 -60.73 -5.92
C LEU A 196 30.51 -61.05 -5.09
N ASP A 197 31.40 -61.84 -5.69
CA ASP A 197 32.77 -61.91 -5.19
C ASP A 197 33.57 -60.65 -5.52
N ALA A 198 34.78 -60.49 -4.97
CA ALA A 198 35.59 -59.32 -5.12
C ALA A 198 35.94 -58.98 -6.58
N ASP A 199 36.35 -60.02 -7.35
CA ASP A 199 36.76 -59.86 -8.75
C ASP A 199 35.58 -59.46 -9.64
N SER A 200 34.43 -60.11 -9.44
CA SER A 200 33.18 -59.81 -10.15
C SER A 200 32.67 -58.40 -9.80
N ARG A 201 32.83 -57.93 -8.55
CA ARG A 201 32.47 -56.58 -8.12
C ARG A 201 33.27 -55.52 -8.87
N ASP A 202 34.59 -55.67 -8.89
CA ASP A 202 35.49 -54.72 -9.56
C ASP A 202 35.23 -54.66 -11.07
N ALA A 203 34.95 -55.82 -11.67
CA ALA A 203 34.57 -55.92 -13.08
C ALA A 203 33.24 -55.15 -13.37
N VAL A 204 32.21 -55.36 -12.55
CA VAL A 204 30.90 -54.68 -12.69
C VAL A 204 31.03 -53.19 -12.48
N VAL A 205 31.76 -52.72 -11.45
CA VAL A 205 31.99 -51.29 -11.21
C VAL A 205 32.75 -50.64 -12.39
N THR A 206 33.76 -51.34 -12.94
CA THR A 206 34.52 -50.85 -14.09
C THR A 206 33.66 -50.76 -15.34
N ASP A 207 32.84 -51.77 -15.59
CA ASP A 207 31.94 -51.79 -16.76
C ASP A 207 30.85 -50.73 -16.63
N LEU A 208 30.24 -50.58 -15.44
CA LEU A 208 29.24 -49.53 -15.17
C LEU A 208 29.83 -48.12 -15.40
N ARG A 209 31.02 -47.83 -14.91
CA ARG A 209 31.69 -46.54 -15.18
C ARG A 209 31.89 -46.31 -16.67
N ARG A 210 32.32 -47.31 -17.44
CA ARG A 210 32.50 -47.23 -18.88
C ARG A 210 31.17 -46.99 -19.62
N ILE A 211 30.07 -47.55 -19.14
CA ILE A 211 28.73 -47.31 -19.70
C ILE A 211 28.34 -45.85 -19.43
N LEU A 212 28.46 -45.39 -18.19
CA LEU A 212 28.13 -43.99 -17.79
C LEU A 212 28.96 -42.95 -18.56
N ASP A 213 30.27 -43.21 -18.76
CA ASP A 213 31.14 -42.34 -19.56
C ASP A 213 30.64 -42.19 -21.00
N ARG A 214 30.22 -43.28 -21.64
CA ARG A 214 29.69 -43.27 -23.01
C ARG A 214 28.34 -42.56 -23.13
N GLU A 215 27.59 -42.52 -22.04
CA GLU A 215 26.26 -41.90 -21.97
C GLU A 215 26.29 -40.43 -21.52
N GLY A 216 27.48 -39.86 -21.33
CA GLY A 216 27.65 -38.48 -20.88
C GLY A 216 27.44 -38.26 -19.37
N LEU A 217 27.49 -39.36 -18.60
CA LEU A 217 27.33 -39.38 -17.15
C LEU A 217 28.67 -39.61 -16.41
N GLY A 218 29.80 -39.40 -17.06
CA GLY A 218 31.14 -39.70 -16.53
C GLY A 218 31.52 -38.95 -15.26
N SER A 219 30.89 -37.80 -14.98
CA SER A 219 31.07 -37.04 -13.72
C SER A 219 30.31 -37.66 -12.53
N ALA A 220 29.38 -38.59 -12.76
CA ALA A 220 28.64 -39.26 -11.69
C ALA A 220 29.55 -40.21 -10.86
N SER A 221 29.50 -40.03 -9.53
CA SER A 221 30.25 -40.89 -8.61
C SER A 221 29.62 -42.28 -8.49
N VAL A 222 30.36 -43.35 -8.74
CA VAL A 222 29.88 -44.75 -8.57
C VAL A 222 30.39 -45.30 -7.24
N VAL A 223 29.45 -45.70 -6.36
CA VAL A 223 29.72 -46.25 -5.03
C VAL A 223 29.11 -47.64 -4.89
N PRO A 224 29.93 -48.72 -4.75
CA PRO A 224 29.42 -50.06 -4.45
C PRO A 224 28.96 -50.12 -3.00
N VAL A 225 27.75 -50.67 -2.77
CA VAL A 225 27.13 -50.74 -1.43
C VAL A 225 26.35 -52.04 -1.23
N SER A 226 26.17 -52.42 0.02
CA SER A 226 25.22 -53.45 0.41
C SER A 226 24.37 -52.96 1.59
N ALA A 227 23.10 -52.66 1.33
CA ALA A 227 22.14 -52.33 2.38
C ALA A 227 21.94 -53.48 3.40
N ARG A 228 22.27 -54.71 3.03
CA ARG A 228 22.12 -55.89 3.90
C ARG A 228 23.28 -56.06 4.88
N THR A 229 24.51 -55.84 4.42
CA THR A 229 25.72 -56.04 5.23
C THR A 229 26.26 -54.77 5.86
N GLY A 230 25.78 -53.59 5.40
CA GLY A 230 26.32 -52.29 5.79
C GLY A 230 27.56 -51.86 5.01
N GLU A 231 28.06 -52.70 4.08
CA GLU A 231 29.26 -52.42 3.30
C GLU A 231 29.03 -51.20 2.41
N GLY A 232 29.97 -50.23 2.40
CA GLY A 232 29.94 -49.05 1.56
C GLY A 232 28.92 -47.99 1.96
N ILE A 233 28.06 -48.21 2.96
CA ILE A 233 27.01 -47.24 3.39
C ILE A 233 27.60 -45.92 3.86
N GLU A 234 28.63 -45.98 4.70
CA GLU A 234 29.34 -44.77 5.17
C GLU A 234 30.03 -44.01 4.01
N THR A 235 30.57 -44.74 3.05
CA THR A 235 31.18 -44.14 1.84
C THR A 235 30.13 -43.43 1.00
N LEU A 236 28.94 -44.06 0.82
CA LEU A 236 27.82 -43.43 0.12
C LEU A 236 27.34 -42.17 0.86
N ALA A 237 27.15 -42.24 2.17
CA ALA A 237 26.75 -41.11 2.97
C ALA A 237 27.74 -39.92 2.85
N ARG A 238 29.05 -40.21 2.91
CA ARG A 238 30.12 -39.22 2.70
C ARG A 238 30.13 -38.66 1.28
N THR A 239 29.90 -39.46 0.25
CA THR A 239 29.84 -38.99 -1.14
C THR A 239 28.63 -38.09 -1.36
N VAL A 240 27.47 -38.48 -0.83
CA VAL A 240 26.27 -37.62 -0.90
C VAL A 240 26.50 -36.33 -0.14
N ALA A 241 27.09 -36.36 1.06
CA ALA A 241 27.45 -35.18 1.83
C ALA A 241 28.41 -34.25 1.07
N GLN A 242 29.39 -34.79 0.36
CA GLN A 242 30.32 -33.98 -0.43
C GLN A 242 29.60 -33.28 -1.58
N VAL A 243 28.77 -33.96 -2.34
CA VAL A 243 27.94 -33.34 -3.42
C VAL A 243 26.98 -32.29 -2.85
N ALA A 244 26.42 -32.55 -1.67
CA ALA A 244 25.58 -31.62 -0.95
C ALA A 244 26.34 -30.35 -0.54
N SER A 245 27.53 -30.51 0.04
CA SER A 245 28.43 -29.42 0.46
C SER A 245 28.86 -28.53 -0.71
N ASP A 246 29.23 -29.14 -1.84
CA ASP A 246 29.58 -28.39 -3.06
C ASP A 246 28.40 -27.53 -3.55
N ARG A 247 27.18 -28.02 -3.40
CA ARG A 247 25.93 -27.29 -3.68
C ARG A 247 25.70 -26.17 -2.70
N LEU A 248 25.94 -26.39 -1.41
CA LEU A 248 25.79 -25.37 -0.36
C LEU A 248 26.81 -24.23 -0.53
N ALA A 249 28.08 -24.58 -0.84
CA ALA A 249 29.09 -23.59 -1.18
C ALA A 249 28.67 -22.70 -2.36
N SER A 250 28.02 -23.29 -3.38
CA SER A 250 27.46 -22.52 -4.49
C SER A 250 26.34 -21.57 -4.06
N ALA A 251 25.50 -21.98 -3.10
CA ALA A 251 24.44 -21.14 -2.55
C ALA A 251 25.01 -19.96 -1.73
N ARG A 252 26.02 -20.20 -0.89
CA ARG A 252 26.77 -19.15 -0.15
C ARG A 252 27.43 -18.14 -1.10
N ASN A 253 28.02 -18.61 -2.19
CA ASN A 253 28.57 -17.74 -3.23
C ASN A 253 27.50 -16.85 -3.87
N LEU A 254 26.30 -17.37 -4.13
CA LEU A 254 25.17 -16.57 -4.66
C LEU A 254 24.69 -15.52 -3.66
N ALA A 255 24.63 -15.86 -2.38
CA ALA A 255 24.29 -14.90 -1.34
C ALA A 255 25.33 -13.77 -1.22
N ALA A 256 26.62 -14.10 -1.33
CA ALA A 256 27.68 -13.12 -1.39
C ALA A 256 27.57 -12.22 -2.63
N HIS A 257 27.12 -12.75 -3.77
CA HIS A 257 26.78 -11.94 -4.96
C HIS A 257 25.55 -11.07 -4.72
N ALA A 258 24.52 -11.56 -4.05
CA ALA A 258 23.33 -10.79 -3.68
C ALA A 258 23.69 -9.64 -2.74
N GLN A 259 24.53 -9.88 -1.72
CA GLN A 259 25.03 -8.81 -0.84
C GLN A 259 25.84 -7.76 -1.59
N ARG A 260 26.72 -8.18 -2.51
CA ARG A 260 27.48 -7.23 -3.34
C ARG A 260 26.55 -6.39 -4.22
N ALA A 261 25.52 -7.00 -4.84
CA ALA A 261 24.52 -6.27 -5.62
C ALA A 261 23.73 -5.28 -4.76
N ALA A 262 23.35 -5.68 -3.53
CA ALA A 262 22.68 -4.81 -2.58
C ALA A 262 23.56 -3.62 -2.12
N ARG A 263 24.85 -3.86 -1.84
CA ARG A 263 25.81 -2.79 -1.51
C ARG A 263 25.98 -1.82 -2.68
N GLU A 264 26.19 -2.32 -3.89
CA GLU A 264 26.31 -1.48 -5.08
C GLU A 264 25.05 -0.64 -5.33
N LEU A 265 23.87 -1.22 -5.13
CA LEU A 265 22.61 -0.49 -5.22
C LEU A 265 22.51 0.60 -4.15
N ALA A 266 22.88 0.29 -2.91
CA ALA A 266 22.87 1.23 -1.80
C ALA A 266 23.90 2.37 -2.00
N ASP A 267 25.07 2.06 -2.53
CA ASP A 267 26.12 3.05 -2.83
C ASP A 267 25.71 3.98 -3.97
N ARG A 268 25.17 3.43 -5.08
CA ARG A 268 24.69 4.22 -6.23
C ARG A 268 23.56 5.15 -5.88
N THR A 269 22.68 4.73 -4.97
CA THR A 269 21.54 5.53 -4.52
C THR A 269 21.86 6.43 -3.34
N GLY A 270 23.05 6.29 -2.71
CA GLY A 270 23.44 7.01 -1.51
C GLY A 270 22.64 6.61 -0.25
N LEU A 271 21.84 5.53 -0.32
CA LEU A 271 20.93 5.11 0.76
C LEU A 271 21.67 4.58 2.01
N MET A 272 22.95 4.18 1.89
CA MET A 272 23.78 3.75 3.04
C MET A 272 24.01 4.87 4.07
N SER A 273 23.95 6.12 3.65
CA SER A 273 24.19 7.27 4.54
C SER A 273 22.94 7.72 5.31
N LEU A 274 21.80 7.09 5.07
CA LEU A 274 20.54 7.42 5.72
C LEU A 274 20.53 6.95 7.18
N ALA A 275 20.62 7.90 8.11
CA ALA A 275 20.25 7.70 9.50
C ALA A 275 18.69 7.66 9.58
N LEU A 276 18.10 6.51 9.22
CA LEU A 276 16.66 6.35 9.26
C LEU A 276 16.17 6.15 10.69
N PRO A 277 15.11 6.85 11.13
CA PRO A 277 14.38 6.45 12.31
C PRO A 277 13.80 5.05 12.06
N THR A 278 14.01 4.14 12.97
CA THR A 278 13.45 2.78 12.94
C THR A 278 11.94 2.86 12.76
N VAL A 279 11.43 2.28 11.65
CA VAL A 279 9.98 2.18 11.42
C VAL A 279 9.41 1.29 12.54
N GLY A 280 8.67 1.87 13.47
CA GLY A 280 8.08 1.17 14.62
C GLY A 280 8.42 1.75 15.98
N GLU A 281 9.46 2.56 16.13
CA GLU A 281 9.66 3.32 17.36
C GLU A 281 8.70 4.51 17.38
N ARG A 282 7.71 4.41 18.26
CA ARG A 282 6.89 5.55 18.66
C ARG A 282 7.83 6.65 19.13
N PRO A 283 7.76 7.89 18.58
CA PRO A 283 8.61 8.96 19.08
C PRO A 283 8.41 9.07 20.60
N PRO A 284 9.48 9.32 21.37
CA PRO A 284 9.37 9.43 22.80
C PRO A 284 8.31 10.48 23.14
N GLU A 285 7.37 10.12 23.99
CA GLU A 285 6.33 11.01 24.49
C GLU A 285 7.02 12.20 25.18
N GLY A 286 7.09 13.35 24.47
CA GLY A 286 7.58 14.58 25.08
C GLY A 286 8.39 15.54 24.21
N GLY A 287 8.88 15.15 23.06
CA GLY A 287 9.73 16.06 22.26
C GLY A 287 9.45 16.01 20.76
N ARG A 288 8.59 16.90 20.24
CA ARG A 288 8.57 17.17 18.80
C ARG A 288 9.97 17.62 18.38
N THR A 289 10.60 16.89 17.47
CA THR A 289 11.91 17.25 16.93
C THR A 289 11.83 18.62 16.24
N ARG A 290 12.96 19.28 16.08
CA ARG A 290 13.01 20.56 15.33
C ARG A 290 12.47 20.36 13.91
N GLN A 291 12.70 19.20 13.32
CA GLN A 291 12.24 18.81 12.00
C GLN A 291 10.71 18.67 11.94
N ASP A 292 10.08 17.98 12.91
CA ASP A 292 8.61 17.84 12.96
C ASP A 292 7.90 19.20 13.02
N ARG A 293 8.50 20.18 13.72
CA ARG A 293 7.96 21.55 13.78
C ARG A 293 8.09 22.26 12.43
N GLN A 294 9.20 22.07 11.75
CA GLN A 294 9.45 22.67 10.44
C GLN A 294 8.51 22.09 9.38
N ASP A 295 8.31 20.76 9.38
CA ASP A 295 7.36 20.07 8.49
C ASP A 295 5.92 20.55 8.73
N GLN A 296 5.50 20.71 9.98
CA GLN A 296 4.17 21.25 10.30
C GLN A 296 4.01 22.72 9.90
N GLN A 297 5.06 23.52 10.01
CA GLN A 297 5.02 24.92 9.59
C GLN A 297 4.92 25.03 8.08
N SER A 298 5.72 24.28 7.32
CA SER A 298 5.68 24.26 5.85
C SER A 298 4.35 23.72 5.32
N LEU A 299 3.79 22.67 5.92
CA LEU A 299 2.46 22.16 5.58
C LEU A 299 1.35 23.18 5.86
N THR A 300 1.44 23.88 6.98
CA THR A 300 0.46 24.93 7.31
C THR A 300 0.55 26.12 6.34
N ALA A 301 1.74 26.46 5.87
CA ALA A 301 1.95 27.49 4.85
C ALA A 301 1.37 27.06 3.49
N LEU A 302 1.62 25.81 3.09
CA LEU A 302 1.08 25.22 1.87
C LEU A 302 -0.45 25.23 1.85
N ARG A 303 -1.10 24.77 2.93
CA ARG A 303 -2.58 24.78 3.04
C ARG A 303 -3.16 26.18 2.99
N ARG A 304 -2.50 27.18 3.59
CA ARG A 304 -2.91 28.59 3.46
C ARG A 304 -2.79 29.11 2.03
N ALA A 305 -1.70 28.76 1.34
CA ALA A 305 -1.51 29.17 -0.05
C ALA A 305 -2.56 28.51 -0.97
N ALA A 306 -2.88 27.23 -0.76
CA ALA A 306 -3.94 26.53 -1.48
C ALA A 306 -5.32 27.16 -1.24
N ALA A 307 -5.66 27.48 0.01
CA ALA A 307 -6.90 28.21 0.34
C ALA A 307 -6.98 29.58 -0.33
N SER A 308 -5.84 30.26 -0.50
CA SER A 308 -5.76 31.55 -1.21
C SER A 308 -6.01 31.41 -2.71
N VAL A 309 -5.43 30.36 -3.35
CA VAL A 309 -5.65 30.04 -4.79
C VAL A 309 -7.10 29.65 -5.03
N ALA A 310 -7.67 28.85 -4.14
CA ALA A 310 -9.08 28.43 -4.17
C ALA A 310 -10.08 29.58 -3.88
N GLY A 311 -9.60 30.76 -3.52
CA GLY A 311 -10.45 31.94 -3.24
C GLY A 311 -11.32 31.77 -1.99
N VAL A 312 -10.93 30.95 -1.02
CA VAL A 312 -11.72 30.63 0.19
C VAL A 312 -12.16 31.90 0.93
N ASP A 313 -11.26 32.84 1.13
CA ASP A 313 -11.57 34.09 1.85
C ASP A 313 -12.49 35.00 1.02
N LEU A 314 -12.40 34.99 -0.31
CA LEU A 314 -13.30 35.73 -1.21
C LEU A 314 -14.73 35.19 -1.12
N VAL A 315 -14.87 33.87 -1.22
CA VAL A 315 -16.17 33.18 -1.14
C VAL A 315 -16.78 33.36 0.25
N ALA A 316 -16.00 33.18 1.32
CA ALA A 316 -16.48 33.38 2.68
C ALA A 316 -17.02 34.79 2.93
N ARG A 317 -16.32 35.81 2.43
CA ARG A 317 -16.78 37.24 2.51
C ARG A 317 -18.06 37.46 1.69
N ALA A 318 -18.14 36.89 0.48
CA ALA A 318 -19.31 37.00 -0.36
C ALA A 318 -20.55 36.36 0.29
N VAL A 319 -20.39 35.23 0.98
CA VAL A 319 -21.44 34.56 1.76
C VAL A 319 -21.86 35.47 2.94
N GLU A 320 -20.91 35.98 3.72
CA GLU A 320 -21.19 36.88 4.84
C GLU A 320 -21.94 38.15 4.38
N GLU A 321 -21.53 38.74 3.26
CA GLU A 321 -22.15 39.94 2.69
C GLU A 321 -23.55 39.66 2.15
N SER A 322 -23.75 38.51 1.49
CA SER A 322 -25.08 38.07 1.03
C SER A 322 -26.04 37.83 2.20
N ASP A 323 -25.56 37.17 3.25
CA ASP A 323 -26.39 36.92 4.44
C ASP A 323 -26.74 38.24 5.16
N ARG A 324 -25.82 39.19 5.22
CA ARG A 324 -26.07 40.52 5.73
C ARG A 324 -27.11 41.26 4.88
N HIS A 325 -26.99 41.22 3.57
CA HIS A 325 -27.97 41.82 2.65
C HIS A 325 -29.36 41.20 2.82
N ARG A 326 -29.48 39.87 2.90
CA ARG A 326 -30.73 39.16 3.14
C ARG A 326 -31.37 39.46 4.48
N ALA A 327 -30.56 39.71 5.51
CA ALA A 327 -31.06 40.11 6.82
C ALA A 327 -31.61 41.57 6.79
N HIS A 328 -30.91 42.47 6.14
CA HIS A 328 -31.37 43.87 5.96
C HIS A 328 -32.71 43.97 5.24
N THR A 329 -32.92 43.17 4.18
CA THR A 329 -34.20 43.16 3.45
C THR A 329 -35.36 42.57 4.24
N ARG A 330 -35.12 41.84 5.33
CA ARG A 330 -36.18 41.14 6.12
C ARG A 330 -36.39 41.73 7.52
N VAL A 331 -35.32 42.20 8.18
CA VAL A 331 -35.34 42.63 9.57
C VAL A 331 -35.02 44.16 9.69
N GLY A 332 -34.71 44.81 8.58
CA GLY A 332 -34.48 46.27 8.54
C GLY A 332 -35.74 47.08 8.86
N TRP A 333 -35.58 48.40 9.13
CA TRP A 333 -36.67 49.27 9.47
C TRP A 333 -37.73 49.32 8.37
N PHE A 334 -38.99 49.08 8.71
CA PHE A 334 -40.10 48.86 7.80
C PHE A 334 -40.21 49.88 6.66
N TRP A 335 -40.04 51.16 6.97
CA TRP A 335 -40.16 52.28 6.03
C TRP A 335 -39.00 52.39 5.03
N LEU A 336 -37.83 51.78 5.31
CA LEU A 336 -36.65 51.85 4.44
C LEU A 336 -36.37 50.53 3.69
N ARG A 337 -37.12 49.48 3.96
CA ARG A 337 -36.89 48.13 3.36
C ARG A 337 -37.00 48.10 1.84
N TRP A 338 -37.85 48.95 1.25
CA TRP A 338 -38.04 49.01 -0.20
C TRP A 338 -36.79 49.54 -0.94
N ILE A 339 -35.97 50.37 -0.33
CA ILE A 339 -34.73 50.94 -0.90
C ILE A 339 -33.69 49.85 -1.08
N GLU A 340 -33.64 48.85 -0.20
CA GLU A 340 -32.65 47.76 -0.25
C GLU A 340 -32.99 46.69 -1.28
N HIS A 341 -34.23 46.57 -1.73
CA HIS A 341 -34.58 45.70 -2.86
C HIS A 341 -33.95 46.15 -4.20
N LEU A 342 -33.47 47.40 -4.29
CA LEU A 342 -32.75 47.93 -5.44
C LEU A 342 -31.27 47.53 -5.50
N ARG A 343 -30.71 47.00 -4.40
CA ARG A 343 -29.31 46.53 -4.35
C ARG A 343 -29.22 45.04 -4.79
N ARG A 344 -28.24 44.72 -5.66
CA ARG A 344 -27.99 43.36 -6.15
C ARG A 344 -27.32 42.50 -5.06
N ASP A 345 -27.75 41.23 -4.94
CA ASP A 345 -27.16 40.26 -4.03
C ASP A 345 -25.73 39.87 -4.51
N PRO A 346 -24.69 40.02 -3.66
CA PRO A 346 -23.30 39.74 -4.02
C PRO A 346 -23.03 38.28 -4.45
N LEU A 347 -23.76 37.29 -3.90
CA LEU A 347 -23.64 35.90 -4.31
C LEU A 347 -24.14 35.66 -5.74
N ARG A 348 -25.08 36.42 -6.21
CA ARG A 348 -25.53 36.37 -7.60
C ARG A 348 -24.46 36.88 -8.57
N ALA A 349 -23.60 37.77 -8.15
CA ALA A 349 -22.49 38.29 -8.95
C ALA A 349 -21.39 37.24 -9.15
N LEU A 350 -21.24 36.29 -8.23
CA LEU A 350 -20.28 35.19 -8.30
C LEU A 350 -20.86 33.89 -8.90
N HIS A 351 -22.13 33.89 -9.34
CA HIS A 351 -22.86 32.72 -9.88
C HIS A 351 -22.83 31.47 -8.99
N LEU A 352 -22.43 31.59 -7.72
CA LEU A 352 -22.39 30.50 -6.76
C LEU A 352 -23.79 30.25 -6.18
N GLY A 353 -24.42 29.14 -6.56
CA GLY A 353 -25.59 28.64 -5.83
C GLY A 353 -26.98 29.00 -6.34
N ILE A 354 -27.16 29.47 -7.57
CA ILE A 354 -28.50 29.64 -8.17
C ILE A 354 -28.58 28.80 -9.44
N GLY A 355 -29.27 27.66 -9.33
CA GLY A 355 -29.82 27.02 -10.52
C GLY A 355 -30.71 28.04 -11.23
N HIS A 356 -30.45 28.30 -12.50
CA HIS A 356 -31.34 29.08 -13.35
C HIS A 356 -32.72 28.45 -13.29
N PRO A 357 -33.80 29.23 -13.07
CA PRO A 357 -35.09 28.80 -13.58
C PRO A 357 -34.90 28.75 -15.11
N SER A 358 -35.09 27.56 -15.67
CA SER A 358 -35.19 27.35 -17.11
C SER A 358 -36.04 28.47 -17.71
N SER A 359 -35.48 29.28 -18.57
CA SER A 359 -36.25 30.20 -19.41
C SER A 359 -37.19 29.36 -20.26
N PRO A 360 -38.49 29.69 -20.31
CA PRO A 360 -39.40 29.07 -21.25
C PRO A 360 -39.22 29.74 -22.63
N ALA A 361 -38.31 29.24 -23.45
CA ALA A 361 -38.27 29.56 -24.87
C ALA A 361 -37.29 28.66 -25.61
N SER A 362 -37.75 27.49 -26.00
CA SER A 362 -37.61 26.89 -27.33
C SER A 362 -38.20 25.46 -27.26
N GLU A 363 -39.48 25.37 -27.53
CA GLU A 363 -40.12 24.18 -28.05
C GLU A 363 -39.53 23.92 -29.45
N GLY A 364 -38.95 22.75 -29.64
CA GLY A 364 -38.63 22.23 -30.97
C GLY A 364 -37.25 21.59 -31.10
N ALA A 365 -37.13 20.36 -30.65
CA ALA A 365 -36.44 19.25 -31.31
C ALA A 365 -36.37 18.06 -30.34
N ASP A 366 -37.18 17.08 -30.59
CA ASP A 366 -37.09 15.73 -30.03
C ASP A 366 -35.80 15.08 -30.48
N ASP A 367 -34.89 14.82 -29.54
CA ASP A 367 -33.79 13.89 -29.69
C ASP A 367 -33.79 12.89 -28.52
N PRO A 368 -34.20 11.61 -28.77
CA PRO A 368 -34.44 10.63 -27.71
C PRO A 368 -33.17 9.97 -27.11
N ASP A 369 -31.95 10.44 -27.42
CA ASP A 369 -30.72 9.77 -27.01
C ASP A 369 -29.79 10.61 -26.11
N SER A 370 -30.29 11.65 -25.44
CA SER A 370 -29.51 12.36 -24.42
C SER A 370 -29.71 11.74 -23.03
N GLY A 371 -29.06 10.59 -22.80
CA GLY A 371 -28.88 10.01 -21.47
C GLY A 371 -28.32 11.04 -20.49
N GLN A 372 -29.08 11.23 -19.44
CA GLN A 372 -28.82 11.97 -18.20
C GLN A 372 -27.38 12.45 -17.97
N ARG A 373 -26.97 13.55 -18.55
CA ARG A 373 -25.88 14.37 -18.00
C ARG A 373 -26.48 15.21 -16.88
N ARG A 374 -26.39 14.71 -15.64
CA ARG A 374 -26.56 15.53 -14.44
C ARG A 374 -25.65 16.75 -14.59
N GLY A 375 -26.27 17.94 -14.62
CA GLY A 375 -25.59 19.20 -14.89
C GLY A 375 -24.38 19.39 -13.98
N VAL A 376 -23.21 19.37 -14.58
CA VAL A 376 -21.98 19.90 -14.00
C VAL A 376 -22.26 21.38 -13.72
N PRO A 377 -22.05 21.91 -12.51
CA PRO A 377 -22.17 23.35 -12.26
C PRO A 377 -21.24 24.07 -13.22
N ASP A 378 -21.74 25.14 -13.83
CA ASP A 378 -20.95 25.96 -14.73
C ASP A 378 -19.81 26.61 -13.91
N LEU A 379 -18.59 26.09 -14.04
CA LEU A 379 -17.38 26.44 -13.28
C LEU A 379 -16.80 27.80 -13.69
N GLY A 380 -17.47 28.52 -14.61
CA GLY A 380 -16.94 29.72 -15.26
C GLY A 380 -16.95 31.02 -14.45
N SER A 381 -17.22 31.02 -13.14
CA SER A 381 -17.56 32.26 -12.45
C SER A 381 -16.67 32.70 -11.29
N LEU A 382 -15.75 31.86 -10.80
CA LEU A 382 -14.70 32.37 -9.92
C LEU A 382 -13.64 33.07 -10.75
N PRO A 383 -13.19 34.28 -10.38
CA PRO A 383 -12.09 34.91 -11.07
C PRO A 383 -10.86 33.98 -10.95
N PRO A 384 -10.12 33.74 -12.06
CA PRO A 384 -8.96 32.87 -12.02
C PRO A 384 -7.98 33.35 -10.97
N ALA A 385 -7.33 32.40 -10.28
CA ALA A 385 -6.35 32.72 -9.25
C ALA A 385 -5.27 33.65 -9.81
N GLY A 386 -5.02 34.75 -9.14
CA GLY A 386 -4.01 35.71 -9.59
C GLY A 386 -2.60 35.06 -9.65
N PRO A 387 -1.71 35.50 -10.57
CA PRO A 387 -0.39 34.92 -10.72
C PRO A 387 0.46 34.96 -9.43
N ALA A 388 0.21 35.93 -8.54
CA ALA A 388 0.88 35.98 -7.25
C ALA A 388 0.43 34.85 -6.30
N ALA A 389 -0.85 34.46 -6.32
CA ALA A 389 -1.36 33.36 -5.49
C ALA A 389 -0.85 32.02 -5.98
N THR A 390 -0.86 31.78 -7.30
CA THR A 390 -0.32 30.55 -7.90
C THR A 390 1.20 30.43 -7.71
N GLY A 391 1.94 31.54 -7.85
CA GLY A 391 3.37 31.59 -7.56
C GLY A 391 3.68 31.27 -6.09
N ASN A 392 2.87 31.80 -5.15
CA ASN A 392 3.02 31.49 -3.73
C ASN A 392 2.70 30.01 -3.41
N LEU A 393 1.69 29.42 -4.07
CA LEU A 393 1.38 27.99 -3.92
C LEU A 393 2.55 27.12 -4.37
N ARG A 394 3.13 27.38 -5.54
CA ARG A 394 4.31 26.67 -6.03
C ARG A 394 5.50 26.77 -5.06
N ASN A 395 5.79 27.99 -4.60
CA ASN A 395 6.89 28.21 -3.67
C ASN A 395 6.68 27.48 -2.33
N THR A 396 5.47 27.51 -1.78
CA THR A 396 5.17 26.79 -0.53
C THR A 396 5.15 25.28 -0.71
N ALA A 397 4.72 24.76 -1.86
CA ALA A 397 4.80 23.34 -2.22
C ALA A 397 6.26 22.89 -2.35
N HIS A 398 7.09 23.68 -3.03
CA HIS A 398 8.52 23.43 -3.15
C HIS A 398 9.22 23.38 -1.78
N VAL A 399 8.97 24.35 -0.91
CA VAL A 399 9.52 24.39 0.45
C VAL A 399 9.04 23.20 1.27
N TYR A 400 7.76 22.82 1.17
CA TYR A 400 7.25 21.63 1.84
C TYR A 400 7.95 20.36 1.34
N ALA A 401 8.10 20.18 0.02
CA ALA A 401 8.79 19.05 -0.55
C ALA A 401 10.25 18.96 -0.12
N LEU A 402 10.98 20.09 -0.09
CA LEU A 402 12.36 20.14 0.41
C LEU A 402 12.45 19.72 1.89
N THR A 403 11.51 20.17 2.74
CA THR A 403 11.53 19.78 4.16
C THR A 403 11.18 18.31 4.34
N ALA A 404 10.16 17.81 3.65
CA ALA A 404 9.72 16.41 3.71
C ALA A 404 10.78 15.43 3.16
N CYS A 405 11.57 15.85 2.17
CA CYS A 405 12.63 15.05 1.56
C CYS A 405 14.03 15.30 2.17
N SER A 406 14.15 16.10 3.23
CA SER A 406 15.46 16.49 3.81
C SER A 406 16.30 15.31 4.33
N GLY A 407 15.66 14.15 4.57
CA GLY A 407 16.35 12.91 4.94
C GLY A 407 16.85 12.08 3.73
N LEU A 408 16.46 12.39 2.49
CA LEU A 408 16.86 11.62 1.32
C LEU A 408 18.21 12.10 0.75
N PRO A 409 18.98 11.23 0.07
CA PRO A 409 20.13 11.62 -0.72
C PRO A 409 19.79 12.70 -1.75
N GLY A 410 20.75 13.59 -2.03
CA GLY A 410 20.52 14.82 -2.81
C GLY A 410 19.83 14.59 -4.15
N ASP A 411 20.25 13.59 -4.91
CA ASP A 411 19.68 13.29 -6.24
C ASP A 411 18.25 12.75 -6.14
N LEU A 412 17.96 11.92 -5.15
CA LEU A 412 16.63 11.38 -4.90
C LEU A 412 15.68 12.45 -4.36
N ALA A 413 16.16 13.28 -3.45
CA ALA A 413 15.44 14.43 -2.94
C ALA A 413 15.06 15.39 -4.09
N ALA A 414 16.02 15.71 -4.98
CA ALA A 414 15.77 16.58 -6.12
C ALA A 414 14.69 16.03 -7.07
N GLN A 415 14.71 14.73 -7.36
CA GLN A 415 13.68 14.09 -8.19
C GLN A 415 12.30 14.10 -7.54
N ALA A 416 12.20 13.84 -6.22
CA ALA A 416 10.95 13.88 -5.48
C ALA A 416 10.37 15.31 -5.44
N VAL A 417 11.23 16.31 -5.26
CA VAL A 417 10.85 17.74 -5.30
C VAL A 417 10.33 18.13 -6.68
N LEU A 418 11.02 17.75 -7.76
CA LEU A 418 10.57 18.04 -9.13
C LEU A 418 9.18 17.46 -9.42
N ARG A 419 8.93 16.20 -9.02
CA ARG A 419 7.59 15.59 -9.17
C ARG A 419 6.53 16.27 -8.32
N SER A 420 6.90 16.77 -7.15
CA SER A 420 6.01 17.56 -6.29
C SER A 420 5.67 18.92 -6.93
N ASP A 421 6.63 19.58 -7.56
CA ASP A 421 6.45 20.84 -8.26
C ASP A 421 5.51 20.68 -9.46
N GLU A 422 5.66 19.62 -10.26
CA GLU A 422 4.75 19.28 -11.37
C GLU A 422 3.30 19.04 -10.90
N ARG A 423 3.14 18.35 -9.76
CA ARG A 423 1.80 18.15 -9.15
C ARG A 423 1.22 19.47 -8.65
N ALA A 424 2.04 20.33 -8.04
CA ALA A 424 1.61 21.63 -7.56
C ALA A 424 1.14 22.56 -8.68
N GLU A 425 1.70 22.45 -9.89
CA GLU A 425 1.23 23.18 -11.08
C GLU A 425 -0.21 22.82 -11.48
N ASN A 426 -0.58 21.57 -11.28
CA ASN A 426 -1.90 21.04 -11.64
C ASN A 426 -2.96 21.15 -10.52
N LEU A 427 -2.61 21.67 -9.35
CA LEU A 427 -3.49 21.74 -8.18
C LEU A 427 -4.65 22.74 -8.33
N ALA A 428 -4.56 23.72 -9.21
CA ALA A 428 -5.55 24.79 -9.34
C ALA A 428 -6.95 24.25 -9.70
N ALA A 429 -7.05 23.36 -10.67
CA ALA A 429 -8.33 22.80 -11.10
C ALA A 429 -9.02 21.90 -10.04
N PRO A 430 -8.33 20.97 -9.35
CA PRO A 430 -8.90 20.25 -8.22
C PRO A 430 -9.36 21.14 -7.07
N LEU A 431 -8.61 22.23 -6.78
CA LEU A 431 -8.99 23.19 -5.73
C LEU A 431 -10.27 23.97 -6.09
N GLU A 432 -10.42 24.40 -7.34
CA GLU A 432 -11.65 25.05 -7.83
C GLU A 432 -12.84 24.07 -7.76
N LEU A 433 -12.65 22.82 -8.16
CA LEU A 433 -13.67 21.79 -8.07
C LEU A 433 -14.10 21.57 -6.61
N ALA A 434 -13.16 21.43 -5.68
CA ALA A 434 -13.45 21.23 -4.27
C ALA A 434 -14.28 22.38 -3.69
N VAL A 435 -13.96 23.64 -4.05
CA VAL A 435 -14.74 24.80 -3.63
C VAL A 435 -16.15 24.77 -4.23
N SER A 436 -16.32 24.39 -5.49
CA SER A 436 -17.63 24.33 -6.16
C SER A 436 -18.57 23.27 -5.61
N THR A 437 -18.03 22.19 -5.04
CA THR A 437 -18.84 21.07 -4.47
C THR A 437 -19.37 21.35 -3.07
N VAL A 438 -18.86 22.36 -2.38
CA VAL A 438 -19.34 22.72 -1.03
C VAL A 438 -20.75 23.28 -1.10
N ASP A 439 -21.68 22.73 -0.27
CA ASP A 439 -23.05 23.22 -0.18
C ASP A 439 -23.12 24.53 0.62
N TYR A 440 -23.35 25.64 -0.09
CA TYR A 440 -23.52 26.99 0.47
C TYR A 440 -24.95 27.25 0.99
N ARG A 441 -25.93 26.33 0.74
CA ARG A 441 -27.36 26.51 1.03
C ARG A 441 -27.80 26.03 2.41
N ALA A 442 -26.90 25.41 3.18
CA ALA A 442 -27.25 24.73 4.43
C ALA A 442 -27.75 25.67 5.57
N TRP A 443 -27.96 26.95 5.29
CA TRP A 443 -28.48 27.86 6.30
C TRP A 443 -30.01 27.75 6.41
N LYS A 444 -30.46 27.07 7.44
CA LYS A 444 -31.88 27.08 7.84
C LYS A 444 -32.24 28.48 8.35
N ARG A 445 -33.29 29.04 7.78
CA ARG A 445 -33.82 30.37 8.19
C ARG A 445 -34.07 30.36 9.70
N PRO A 446 -33.46 31.26 10.48
CA PRO A 446 -33.66 31.27 11.92
C PRO A 446 -35.11 31.74 12.24
N ALA A 447 -35.80 31.02 13.12
CA ALA A 447 -37.19 31.29 13.49
C ALA A 447 -37.39 32.71 14.07
N TRP A 448 -36.34 33.28 14.69
CA TRP A 448 -36.43 34.65 15.26
C TRP A 448 -36.67 35.73 14.21
N TRP A 449 -36.33 35.54 12.93
CA TRP A 449 -36.66 36.48 11.86
C TRP A 449 -38.16 36.66 11.69
N ALA A 450 -38.94 35.60 11.82
CA ALA A 450 -40.39 35.68 11.76
C ALA A 450 -40.95 36.47 12.95
N VAL A 451 -40.40 36.20 14.14
CA VAL A 451 -40.81 36.91 15.37
C VAL A 451 -40.45 38.42 15.29
N ALA A 452 -39.22 38.73 14.87
CA ALA A 452 -38.81 40.13 14.71
C ALA A 452 -39.67 40.89 13.68
N ASN A 453 -40.00 40.22 12.55
CA ASN A 453 -40.86 40.82 11.55
C ASN A 453 -42.29 41.03 12.07
N LEU A 454 -42.86 40.09 12.83
CA LEU A 454 -44.17 40.25 13.46
C LEU A 454 -44.21 41.43 14.43
N LEU A 455 -43.18 41.56 15.32
CA LEU A 455 -43.07 42.64 16.25
C LEU A 455 -42.99 44.01 15.53
N GLN A 456 -42.20 44.10 14.45
CA GLN A 456 -42.12 45.33 13.65
C GLN A 456 -43.45 45.71 13.00
N TRP A 457 -44.24 44.73 12.51
CA TRP A 457 -45.56 44.99 12.02
C TRP A 457 -46.52 45.51 13.11
N VAL A 458 -46.46 44.95 14.33
CA VAL A 458 -47.26 45.42 15.46
C VAL A 458 -46.89 46.86 15.83
N THR A 459 -45.58 47.21 15.93
CA THR A 459 -45.13 48.57 16.25
C THR A 459 -45.49 49.54 15.14
N ALA A 460 -45.38 49.15 13.87
CA ALA A 460 -45.77 50.00 12.72
C ALA A 460 -47.30 50.25 12.70
N LEU A 461 -48.11 49.25 13.00
CA LEU A 461 -49.57 49.40 13.10
C LEU A 461 -49.95 50.31 14.27
N THR A 462 -49.26 50.15 15.43
CA THR A 462 -49.48 51.02 16.61
C THR A 462 -49.17 52.48 16.28
N ALA A 463 -48.06 52.72 15.60
CA ALA A 463 -47.66 54.07 15.16
C ALA A 463 -48.67 54.65 14.15
N LEU A 464 -49.16 53.83 13.19
CA LEU A 464 -50.16 54.21 12.20
C LEU A 464 -51.47 54.59 12.85
N ILE A 465 -51.98 53.79 13.80
CA ILE A 465 -53.21 54.09 14.57
C ILE A 465 -53.04 55.41 15.32
N GLY A 466 -51.90 55.63 16.01
CA GLY A 466 -51.61 56.85 16.69
C GLY A 466 -51.60 58.09 15.76
N GLY A 467 -50.97 57.92 14.57
CA GLY A 467 -50.92 58.97 13.55
C GLY A 467 -52.32 59.30 12.95
N LEU A 468 -53.09 58.28 12.56
CA LEU A 468 -54.43 58.48 12.04
C LEU A 468 -55.37 59.14 13.07
N TRP A 469 -55.21 58.71 14.34
CA TRP A 469 -55.99 59.39 15.44
C TRP A 469 -55.63 60.82 15.58
N LEU A 470 -54.38 61.28 15.56
CA LEU A 470 -53.95 62.68 15.57
C LEU A 470 -54.48 63.42 14.37
N VAL A 471 -54.42 62.85 13.16
CA VAL A 471 -54.97 63.46 11.95
C VAL A 471 -56.50 63.61 12.05
N ALA A 472 -57.20 62.58 12.57
CA ALA A 472 -58.64 62.66 12.78
C ALA A 472 -59.03 63.79 13.76
N ILE A 473 -58.29 63.99 14.88
CA ILE A 473 -58.49 65.03 15.83
C ILE A 473 -58.29 66.38 15.15
N HIS A 474 -57.19 66.59 14.41
CA HIS A 474 -56.86 67.84 13.71
C HIS A 474 -57.94 68.21 12.68
N ILE A 475 -58.47 67.23 11.90
CA ILE A 475 -59.54 67.47 10.96
C ILE A 475 -60.86 67.80 11.65
N LEU A 476 -61.20 67.19 12.79
CA LEU A 476 -62.42 67.47 13.53
C LEU A 476 -62.38 68.84 14.24
N GLU A 477 -61.24 69.24 14.81
CA GLU A 477 -61.09 70.50 15.52
C GLU A 477 -60.95 71.69 14.57
N ASP A 478 -60.09 71.60 13.51
CA ASP A 478 -59.79 72.74 12.65
C ASP A 478 -60.76 72.90 11.46
N TYR A 479 -61.30 71.81 10.92
CA TYR A 479 -62.19 71.86 9.74
C TYR A 479 -63.69 71.78 10.05
N LEU A 480 -64.08 70.98 11.07
CA LEU A 480 -65.50 70.79 11.39
C LEU A 480 -66.00 71.62 12.56
N LEU A 481 -65.12 72.48 13.24
CA LEU A 481 -65.49 73.34 14.34
C LEU A 481 -66.35 72.66 15.43
N LEU A 482 -66.24 71.37 15.60
CA LEU A 482 -66.93 70.60 16.63
C LEU A 482 -66.19 70.76 17.96
N ILE A 483 -66.93 70.86 19.07
CA ILE A 483 -66.48 71.05 20.45
C ILE A 483 -65.31 70.21 20.80
N SER A 484 -64.31 70.76 21.52
CA SER A 484 -63.07 70.05 21.94
C SER A 484 -63.31 68.65 22.48
N ILE A 485 -62.77 67.63 21.78
CA ILE A 485 -62.87 66.27 22.19
C ILE A 485 -61.88 65.99 23.31
N ASP A 486 -62.35 65.60 24.50
CA ASP A 486 -61.52 65.31 25.63
C ASP A 486 -60.77 63.99 25.35
N VAL A 487 -59.51 64.12 24.90
CA VAL A 487 -58.65 62.96 24.57
C VAL A 487 -58.00 62.47 25.87
N PRO A 488 -58.03 61.16 26.11
CA PRO A 488 -57.33 60.58 27.27
C PRO A 488 -55.85 60.99 27.25
N ARG A 489 -55.38 61.52 28.41
CA ARG A 489 -54.01 62.02 28.57
C ARG A 489 -53.27 61.26 29.66
N TRP A 490 -52.01 60.92 29.40
CA TRP A 490 -51.09 60.45 30.45
C TRP A 490 -50.21 61.61 30.87
N GLY A 491 -50.58 62.27 31.98
CA GLY A 491 -49.95 63.52 32.40
C GLY A 491 -50.25 64.70 31.45
N LYS A 492 -49.24 65.27 30.82
CA LYS A 492 -49.37 66.36 29.86
C LYS A 492 -49.45 65.87 28.37
N VAL A 493 -49.28 64.60 28.09
CA VAL A 493 -49.13 64.06 26.73
C VAL A 493 -50.41 63.29 26.33
N PRO A 494 -51.01 63.57 25.15
CA PRO A 494 -52.14 62.79 24.63
C PRO A 494 -51.74 61.37 24.26
N TRP A 495 -52.64 60.35 24.52
CA TRP A 495 -52.41 58.97 24.15
C TRP A 495 -52.07 58.74 22.66
N PRO A 496 -52.69 59.38 21.70
CA PRO A 496 -52.31 59.26 20.29
C PRO A 496 -50.84 59.60 19.99
N THR A 497 -50.31 60.66 20.65
CA THR A 497 -48.90 61.02 20.51
C THR A 497 -47.97 59.98 21.11
N ILE A 498 -48.37 59.36 22.25
CA ILE A 498 -47.59 58.30 22.88
C ILE A 498 -47.59 57.10 21.96
N LEU A 499 -48.73 56.70 21.36
CA LEU A 499 -48.80 55.58 20.43
C LEU A 499 -47.95 55.80 19.17
N LEU A 500 -48.00 57.04 18.61
CA LEU A 500 -47.19 57.34 17.42
C LEU A 500 -45.68 57.33 17.75
N LEU A 501 -45.26 58.14 18.73
CA LEU A 501 -43.84 58.24 19.05
C LEU A 501 -43.27 56.94 19.69
N GLY A 502 -44.06 56.31 20.57
CA GLY A 502 -43.70 55.05 21.19
C GLY A 502 -43.57 53.92 20.17
N GLY A 503 -44.55 53.79 19.25
CA GLY A 503 -44.50 52.81 18.16
C GLY A 503 -43.27 53.01 17.23
N LEU A 504 -42.98 54.28 16.88
CA LEU A 504 -41.82 54.64 16.08
C LEU A 504 -40.50 54.35 16.81
N LEU A 505 -40.38 54.72 18.08
CA LEU A 505 -39.17 54.52 18.88
C LEU A 505 -38.90 53.02 19.12
N ILE A 506 -39.91 52.29 19.55
CA ILE A 506 -39.79 50.84 19.78
C ILE A 506 -39.48 50.13 18.46
N GLY A 507 -40.13 50.52 17.35
CA GLY A 507 -39.84 49.97 16.03
C GLY A 507 -38.40 50.22 15.58
N LEU A 508 -37.86 51.41 15.85
CA LEU A 508 -36.47 51.76 15.57
C LEU A 508 -35.47 50.92 16.41
N VAL A 509 -35.75 50.78 17.71
CA VAL A 509 -34.92 49.96 18.62
C VAL A 509 -34.93 48.49 18.20
N LEU A 510 -36.11 47.95 17.86
CA LEU A 510 -36.24 46.56 17.36
C LEU A 510 -35.50 46.37 16.03
N ALA A 511 -35.56 47.37 15.13
CA ALA A 511 -34.82 47.31 13.88
C ALA A 511 -33.29 47.32 14.13
N GLY A 512 -32.80 48.21 15.00
CA GLY A 512 -31.39 48.27 15.39
C GLY A 512 -30.89 46.97 16.02
N LEU A 513 -31.66 46.39 16.97
CA LEU A 513 -31.35 45.12 17.61
C LEU A 513 -31.35 43.97 16.59
N GLY A 514 -32.34 43.93 15.70
CA GLY A 514 -32.44 42.92 14.65
C GLY A 514 -31.24 42.96 13.68
N LEU A 515 -30.81 44.17 13.27
CA LEU A 515 -29.63 44.36 12.42
C LEU A 515 -28.33 43.96 13.13
N PHE A 516 -28.22 44.26 14.43
CA PHE A 516 -27.07 43.83 15.23
C PHE A 516 -26.98 42.30 15.32
N LEU A 517 -28.08 41.62 15.69
CA LEU A 517 -28.14 40.17 15.76
C LEU A 517 -27.85 39.53 14.40
N ALA A 518 -28.40 40.09 13.32
CA ALA A 518 -28.15 39.63 11.96
C ALA A 518 -26.66 39.72 11.56
N ARG A 519 -26.00 40.85 11.95
CA ARG A 519 -24.56 41.04 11.68
C ARG A 519 -23.70 40.01 12.41
N VAL A 520 -23.99 39.74 13.69
CA VAL A 520 -23.27 38.70 14.46
C VAL A 520 -23.49 37.33 13.85
N GLN A 521 -24.70 37.02 13.45
CA GLN A 521 -25.03 35.72 12.86
C GLN A 521 -24.40 35.51 11.47
N ALA A 522 -24.41 36.53 10.61
CA ALA A 522 -23.74 36.49 9.31
C ALA A 522 -22.22 36.21 9.46
N GLY A 523 -21.57 36.86 10.44
CA GLY A 523 -20.16 36.61 10.75
C GLY A 523 -19.89 35.16 11.23
N HIS A 524 -20.79 34.59 12.05
CA HIS A 524 -20.67 33.17 12.44
C HIS A 524 -20.82 32.22 11.27
N HIS A 525 -21.78 32.45 10.37
CA HIS A 525 -21.99 31.62 9.18
C HIS A 525 -20.82 31.72 8.21
N GLY A 526 -20.30 32.96 7.96
CA GLY A 526 -19.11 33.14 7.15
C GLY A 526 -17.89 32.34 7.67
N LYS A 527 -17.69 32.33 9.00
CA LYS A 527 -16.64 31.49 9.62
C LYS A 527 -16.88 29.98 9.43
N GLN A 528 -18.11 29.52 9.58
CA GLN A 528 -18.42 28.09 9.35
C GLN A 528 -18.17 27.68 7.89
N ILE A 529 -18.56 28.49 6.93
CA ILE A 529 -18.28 28.25 5.51
C ILE A 529 -16.78 28.28 5.24
N SER A 530 -16.06 29.27 5.77
CA SER A 530 -14.59 29.31 5.66
C SER A 530 -13.94 28.04 6.19
N HIS A 531 -14.40 27.50 7.32
CA HIS A 531 -13.89 26.23 7.86
C HIS A 531 -14.20 25.02 6.97
N ARG A 532 -15.41 24.95 6.37
CA ARG A 532 -15.76 23.88 5.44
C ARG A 532 -14.92 23.93 4.16
N LEU A 533 -14.76 25.13 3.61
CA LEU A 533 -13.95 25.35 2.42
C LEU A 533 -12.47 25.00 2.67
N ARG A 534 -11.92 25.44 3.81
CA ARG A 534 -10.54 25.08 4.19
C ARG A 534 -10.36 23.58 4.34
N ARG A 535 -11.31 22.87 4.94
CA ARG A 535 -11.24 21.39 5.01
C ARG A 535 -11.26 20.74 3.63
N ALA A 536 -12.12 21.21 2.73
CA ALA A 536 -12.18 20.68 1.36
C ALA A 536 -10.87 20.96 0.60
N THR A 537 -10.29 22.16 0.73
CA THR A 537 -8.99 22.48 0.12
C THR A 537 -7.83 21.75 0.76
N ASP A 538 -7.86 21.52 2.09
CA ASP A 538 -6.84 20.75 2.82
C ASP A 538 -6.86 19.28 2.37
N GLU A 539 -8.05 18.69 2.15
CA GLU A 539 -8.22 17.33 1.65
C GLU A 539 -7.62 17.15 0.26
N VAL A 540 -7.82 18.13 -0.64
CA VAL A 540 -7.20 18.12 -1.97
C VAL A 540 -5.67 18.17 -1.87
N VAL A 541 -5.13 19.08 -1.04
CA VAL A 541 -3.68 19.18 -0.83
C VAL A 541 -3.11 17.88 -0.26
N ASP A 542 -3.82 17.28 0.70
CA ASP A 542 -3.40 16.01 1.31
C ASP A 542 -3.40 14.88 0.26
N THR A 543 -4.45 14.74 -0.54
CA THR A 543 -4.59 13.65 -1.52
C THR A 543 -3.64 13.80 -2.71
N GLU A 544 -3.52 15.02 -3.26
CA GLU A 544 -2.79 15.23 -4.52
C GLU A 544 -1.28 15.45 -4.32
N LEU A 545 -0.87 15.95 -3.16
CA LEU A 545 0.52 16.35 -2.92
C LEU A 545 1.16 15.69 -1.70
N VAL A 546 0.51 15.72 -0.54
CA VAL A 546 1.11 15.26 0.72
C VAL A 546 1.21 13.73 0.77
N GLU A 547 0.11 13.02 0.50
CA GLU A 547 0.04 11.56 0.53
C GLU A 547 0.98 10.88 -0.49
N PRO A 548 1.02 11.32 -1.77
CA PRO A 548 1.97 10.77 -2.73
C PRO A 548 3.43 10.98 -2.32
N LEU A 549 3.77 12.17 -1.81
CA LEU A 549 5.14 12.45 -1.37
C LEU A 549 5.54 11.64 -0.13
N ARG A 550 4.63 11.48 0.84
CA ARG A 550 4.83 10.63 2.01
C ARG A 550 4.99 9.17 1.64
N THR A 551 4.15 8.68 0.74
CA THR A 551 4.24 7.29 0.25
C THR A 551 5.58 7.03 -0.42
N GLU A 552 6.05 7.97 -1.23
CA GLU A 552 7.35 7.88 -1.89
C GLU A 552 8.51 7.89 -0.88
N THR A 553 8.52 8.83 0.06
CA THR A 553 9.56 8.90 1.10
C THR A 553 9.56 7.67 2.01
N CYS A 554 8.38 7.12 2.36
CA CYS A 554 8.27 5.87 3.10
C CYS A 554 8.85 4.66 2.33
N ARG A 555 8.61 4.57 1.02
CA ARG A 555 9.19 3.50 0.18
C ARG A 555 10.71 3.59 0.12
N TRP A 556 11.27 4.79 0.00
CA TRP A 556 12.73 5.00 0.06
C TRP A 556 13.30 4.57 1.41
N ALA A 557 12.61 4.91 2.50
CA ALA A 557 13.01 4.49 3.85
C ALA A 557 12.98 2.97 4.02
N GLN A 558 11.94 2.30 3.53
CA GLN A 558 11.84 0.84 3.53
C GLN A 558 12.96 0.19 2.72
N LEU A 559 13.22 0.71 1.51
CA LEU A 559 14.31 0.20 0.66
C LEU A 559 15.66 0.30 1.37
N ALA A 560 15.96 1.45 1.98
CA ALA A 560 17.21 1.64 2.73
C ALA A 560 17.31 0.69 3.93
N GLN A 561 16.22 0.43 4.66
CA GLN A 561 16.22 -0.55 5.76
C GLN A 561 16.51 -1.97 5.28
N ILE A 562 15.89 -2.37 4.16
CA ILE A 562 16.11 -3.69 3.57
C ILE A 562 17.58 -3.82 3.13
N LEU A 563 18.11 -2.83 2.40
CA LEU A 563 19.50 -2.84 1.95
C LEU A 563 20.50 -2.87 3.12
N ASN A 564 20.25 -2.10 4.18
CA ASN A 564 21.06 -2.14 5.39
C ASN A 564 21.02 -3.51 6.07
N ARG A 565 19.85 -4.15 6.15
CA ARG A 565 19.71 -5.49 6.71
C ARG A 565 20.50 -6.52 5.90
N ILE A 566 20.38 -6.51 4.57
CA ILE A 566 21.13 -7.42 3.69
C ILE A 566 22.64 -7.24 3.87
N THR A 567 23.11 -5.99 3.92
CA THR A 567 24.54 -5.68 3.96
C THR A 567 25.17 -5.92 5.32
N SER A 568 24.38 -5.90 6.40
CA SER A 568 24.84 -6.16 7.78
C SER A 568 24.71 -7.62 8.20
N THR A 569 24.01 -8.46 7.42
CA THR A 569 23.90 -9.90 7.70
C THR A 569 25.24 -10.56 7.45
N ASP A 570 25.78 -11.29 8.44
CA ASP A 570 27.05 -12.00 8.32
C ASP A 570 26.82 -13.35 7.60
N ILE A 571 27.65 -13.66 6.60
CA ILE A 571 27.68 -14.94 5.91
C ILE A 571 28.99 -15.61 6.37
N SER A 572 28.97 -16.19 7.57
CA SER A 572 30.14 -16.92 8.08
C SER A 572 30.14 -18.39 7.66
#